data_6463ea1c1e31a30a956e434c63bab844
#
_entry.id   6463ea1c1e31a30a956e434c63bab844
#
_cell.length_a   1.000
_cell.length_b   1.000
_cell.length_c   1.000
_cell.angle_alpha   90.00
_cell.angle_beta   90.00
_cell.angle_gamma   90.00
#
_symmetry.space_group_name_H-M   'P 1'
#
loop_
_entity.id
_entity.type
_entity.pdbx_description
1 polymer ?
#
loop_
_entity_poly.entity_id
_entity_poly.type
_entity_poly.pdbx_seq_one_letter_code
_entity_poly.pdbx_strand_id
1 'polypeptide(L)'
;MNFGLASNIPGTALVIGGNAFGINLASSHVLSHEVGHCLGLFHTFHGTWIYEAFGSCPELANGSNGATCGDFVADTPADPARIFDCGSQGTCTWNCSGSYVDANGQQYNPDTHLFMAYTFPNCMNHHTQGQVSRMLSTIANSSLLSNTVIPCQTRTISNEVFSNSILITDCKINISNSSIVNNSSVVIDAIYGTTINGLFEVTLGSTLEIK
;
A
#
# COMPACT_ATOMS: atom_id res chain seq x y z
N MET A 1 5.80 -22.18 9.42
CA MET A 1 7.04 -21.50 8.95
C MET A 1 6.70 -20.04 8.86
N ASN A 2 7.25 -19.19 9.74
CA ASN A 2 6.96 -17.75 9.68
C ASN A 2 7.78 -17.14 8.54
N PHE A 3 7.12 -16.60 7.55
CA PHE A 3 7.76 -15.94 6.41
C PHE A 3 8.23 -14.53 6.77
N GLY A 4 7.57 -13.88 7.73
CA GLY A 4 7.89 -12.55 8.23
C GLY A 4 7.31 -12.30 9.61
N LEU A 5 7.68 -11.19 10.21
CA LEU A 5 7.17 -10.70 11.49
C LEU A 5 7.44 -9.20 11.63
N ALA A 6 6.42 -8.40 11.85
CA ALA A 6 6.54 -7.03 12.32
C ALA A 6 6.75 -6.98 13.84
N SER A 7 7.53 -6.03 14.33
CA SER A 7 7.86 -5.91 15.76
C SER A 7 6.65 -5.55 16.63
N ASN A 8 5.72 -4.79 16.08
CA ASN A 8 4.48 -4.32 16.69
C ASN A 8 3.49 -3.84 15.61
N ILE A 9 2.27 -3.50 16.03
CA ILE A 9 1.23 -2.88 15.20
C ILE A 9 0.75 -1.58 15.89
N PRO A 10 1.16 -0.39 15.45
CA PRO A 10 2.20 -0.13 14.45
C PRO A 10 3.61 -0.45 14.95
N GLY A 11 4.53 -0.72 14.03
CA GLY A 11 5.91 -1.10 14.33
C GLY A 11 6.94 -0.29 13.53
N THR A 12 8.18 -0.29 14.02
CA THR A 12 9.31 0.39 13.37
C THR A 12 10.36 -0.56 12.82
N ALA A 13 10.15 -1.87 13.00
CA ALA A 13 11.04 -2.91 12.53
C ALA A 13 10.25 -4.13 12.09
N LEU A 14 10.78 -4.83 11.11
CA LEU A 14 10.26 -6.12 10.67
C LEU A 14 11.41 -7.09 10.36
N VAL A 15 11.11 -8.37 10.42
CA VAL A 15 12.03 -9.44 10.03
C VAL A 15 11.36 -10.23 8.91
N ILE A 16 12.10 -10.53 7.87
CA ILE A 16 11.64 -11.38 6.77
C ILE A 16 12.61 -12.52 6.59
N GLY A 17 12.09 -13.73 6.49
CA GLY A 17 12.90 -14.93 6.24
C GLY A 17 13.68 -14.81 4.93
N GLY A 18 14.93 -15.30 4.88
CA GLY A 18 15.81 -15.19 3.70
C GLY A 18 15.19 -15.73 2.41
N ASN A 19 14.31 -16.72 2.50
CA ASN A 19 13.55 -17.22 1.35
C ASN A 19 12.49 -16.26 0.84
N ALA A 20 12.10 -15.25 1.64
CA ALA A 20 11.15 -14.23 1.25
C ALA A 20 11.76 -13.11 0.38
N PHE A 21 13.08 -12.94 0.40
CA PHE A 21 13.82 -12.07 -0.52
C PHE A 21 14.37 -12.82 -1.75
N GLY A 22 14.25 -14.13 -1.77
CA GLY A 22 14.69 -14.94 -2.91
C GLY A 22 13.85 -14.66 -4.16
N ILE A 23 14.40 -14.90 -5.28
CA ILE A 23 13.99 -14.72 -6.69
C ILE A 23 12.51 -15.11 -7.01
N ASN A 24 11.72 -15.50 -6.02
CA ASN A 24 10.34 -15.93 -6.19
C ASN A 24 9.38 -14.77 -5.86
N LEU A 25 8.60 -14.32 -6.84
CA LEU A 25 7.57 -13.26 -6.70
C LEU A 25 6.60 -13.48 -5.52
N ALA A 26 6.32 -14.74 -5.17
CA ALA A 26 5.52 -15.09 -4.00
C ALA A 26 6.08 -14.54 -2.69
N SER A 27 7.39 -14.31 -2.65
CA SER A 27 8.09 -13.82 -1.45
C SER A 27 8.01 -12.31 -1.26
N SER A 28 7.80 -11.55 -2.33
CA SER A 28 7.69 -10.09 -2.26
C SER A 28 6.41 -9.62 -1.56
N HIS A 29 5.37 -10.42 -1.60
CA HIS A 29 4.08 -10.11 -0.97
C HIS A 29 4.13 -10.21 0.56
N VAL A 30 5.00 -11.02 1.12
CA VAL A 30 5.26 -11.07 2.56
C VAL A 30 5.82 -9.73 3.05
N LEU A 31 6.70 -9.08 2.28
CA LEU A 31 7.19 -7.74 2.64
C LEU A 31 6.03 -6.73 2.73
N SER A 32 5.13 -6.71 1.75
CA SER A 32 3.95 -5.82 1.76
C SER A 32 3.05 -6.10 2.96
N HIS A 33 2.87 -7.36 3.34
CA HIS A 33 2.14 -7.78 4.52
C HIS A 33 2.77 -7.22 5.81
N GLU A 34 4.06 -7.47 6.03
CA GLU A 34 4.75 -7.03 7.26
C GLU A 34 4.87 -5.49 7.35
N VAL A 35 5.06 -4.82 6.21
CA VAL A 35 5.00 -3.35 6.14
C VAL A 35 3.61 -2.85 6.51
N GLY A 36 2.54 -3.54 6.09
CA GLY A 36 1.17 -3.25 6.50
C GLY A 36 1.03 -3.22 8.03
N HIS A 37 1.57 -4.22 8.74
CA HIS A 37 1.60 -4.24 10.20
C HIS A 37 2.39 -3.07 10.79
N CYS A 38 3.58 -2.78 10.26
CA CYS A 38 4.36 -1.62 10.70
C CYS A 38 3.57 -0.32 10.53
N LEU A 39 2.71 -0.23 9.53
CA LEU A 39 1.86 0.92 9.26
C LEU A 39 0.46 0.84 9.92
N GLY A 40 0.27 -0.05 10.89
CA GLY A 40 -0.90 -0.08 11.76
C GLY A 40 -2.06 -0.95 11.26
N LEU A 41 -1.84 -1.82 10.28
CA LEU A 41 -2.86 -2.76 9.83
C LEU A 41 -2.83 -4.04 10.67
N PHE A 42 -4.00 -4.53 11.03
CA PHE A 42 -4.20 -5.87 11.56
C PHE A 42 -4.48 -6.86 10.42
N HIS A 43 -4.42 -8.15 10.73
CA HIS A 43 -4.94 -9.16 9.79
C HIS A 43 -6.44 -8.97 9.57
N THR A 44 -6.93 -9.30 8.38
CA THR A 44 -8.37 -9.20 8.04
C THR A 44 -9.26 -10.05 8.93
N PHE A 45 -8.72 -11.12 9.51
CA PHE A 45 -9.41 -12.01 10.45
C PHE A 45 -9.24 -11.63 11.94
N HIS A 46 -8.67 -10.45 12.22
CA HIS A 46 -8.53 -9.95 13.59
C HIS A 46 -9.90 -9.95 14.29
N GLY A 47 -9.93 -10.37 15.56
CA GLY A 47 -11.20 -10.51 16.30
C GLY A 47 -11.97 -11.81 16.04
N THR A 48 -11.76 -12.46 14.90
CA THR A 48 -12.41 -13.75 14.58
C THR A 48 -11.58 -14.94 15.05
N TRP A 49 -10.27 -14.87 14.89
CA TRP A 49 -9.39 -15.93 15.36
C TRP A 49 -9.03 -15.73 16.84
N ILE A 50 -9.25 -16.76 17.62
CA ILE A 50 -9.08 -16.73 19.10
C ILE A 50 -7.68 -16.27 19.55
N TYR A 51 -6.65 -16.48 18.75
CA TYR A 51 -5.27 -16.05 19.05
C TYR A 51 -4.98 -14.60 18.67
N GLU A 52 -5.90 -13.93 17.95
CA GLU A 52 -5.79 -12.55 17.54
C GLU A 52 -7.03 -11.71 17.89
N ALA A 53 -7.79 -12.16 18.89
CA ALA A 53 -9.01 -11.47 19.33
C ALA A 53 -8.75 -10.34 20.33
N PHE A 54 -7.50 -9.95 20.57
CA PHE A 54 -7.15 -8.95 21.58
C PHE A 54 -7.75 -7.57 21.27
N GLY A 55 -8.75 -7.19 22.06
CA GLY A 55 -9.37 -5.86 21.97
C GLY A 55 -10.34 -5.68 20.80
N SER A 56 -10.73 -6.75 20.12
CA SER A 56 -11.70 -6.72 19.03
C SER A 56 -12.78 -7.78 19.21
N CYS A 57 -13.91 -7.55 18.53
CA CYS A 57 -15.01 -8.50 18.35
C CYS A 57 -14.94 -9.08 16.92
N PRO A 58 -15.52 -10.26 16.67
CA PRO A 58 -15.64 -10.77 15.31
C PRO A 58 -16.40 -9.81 14.40
N GLU A 59 -15.89 -9.63 13.20
CA GLU A 59 -16.58 -8.87 12.18
C GLU A 59 -17.74 -9.67 11.60
N LEU A 60 -18.87 -9.00 11.34
CA LEU A 60 -20.03 -9.60 10.70
C LEU A 60 -19.83 -9.69 9.19
N ALA A 61 -20.27 -10.78 8.59
CA ALA A 61 -20.08 -11.05 7.17
C ALA A 61 -20.66 -9.97 6.24
N ASN A 62 -21.62 -9.19 6.73
CA ASN A 62 -22.20 -8.05 6.00
C ASN A 62 -21.43 -6.73 6.19
N GLY A 63 -20.33 -6.73 6.93
CA GLY A 63 -19.47 -5.57 7.17
C GLY A 63 -20.06 -4.50 8.09
N SER A 64 -21.27 -4.70 8.67
CA SER A 64 -21.98 -3.64 9.39
C SER A 64 -21.27 -3.14 10.65
N ASN A 65 -20.33 -3.88 11.19
CA ASN A 65 -19.52 -3.55 12.36
C ASN A 65 -18.01 -3.42 12.06
N GLY A 66 -17.57 -3.50 10.80
CA GLY A 66 -16.17 -3.53 10.40
C GLY A 66 -15.35 -2.31 10.85
N ALA A 67 -15.98 -1.16 11.08
CA ALA A 67 -15.29 0.01 11.63
C ALA A 67 -14.91 -0.12 13.12
N THR A 68 -15.55 -1.05 13.87
CA THR A 68 -15.41 -1.19 15.33
C THR A 68 -15.04 -2.60 15.79
N CYS A 69 -15.15 -3.57 14.92
CA CYS A 69 -14.78 -4.97 15.12
C CYS A 69 -13.84 -5.40 14.00
N GLY A 70 -13.41 -6.64 14.03
CA GLY A 70 -12.48 -7.14 13.01
C GLY A 70 -11.15 -6.41 13.04
N ASP A 71 -10.63 -6.08 11.88
CA ASP A 71 -9.39 -5.33 11.70
C ASP A 71 -9.57 -3.80 11.83
N PHE A 72 -10.77 -3.34 12.16
CA PHE A 72 -11.18 -1.93 12.28
C PHE A 72 -11.09 -1.15 10.97
N VAL A 73 -11.24 -1.80 9.84
CA VAL A 73 -11.26 -1.19 8.51
C VAL A 73 -12.57 -1.57 7.80
N ALA A 74 -13.47 -0.63 7.64
CA ALA A 74 -14.85 -0.89 7.24
C ALA A 74 -15.03 -1.42 5.80
N ASP A 75 -14.04 -1.32 4.95
CA ASP A 75 -14.08 -1.76 3.56
C ASP A 75 -13.29 -3.05 3.28
N THR A 76 -12.72 -3.66 4.33
CA THR A 76 -12.21 -5.03 4.26
C THR A 76 -13.36 -6.01 4.45
N PRO A 77 -13.54 -7.01 3.59
CA PRO A 77 -14.50 -8.07 3.84
C PRO A 77 -14.12 -8.90 5.06
N ALA A 78 -15.11 -9.21 5.91
CA ALA A 78 -14.92 -10.04 7.08
C ALA A 78 -14.29 -11.41 6.74
N ASP A 79 -13.31 -11.83 7.52
CA ASP A 79 -12.48 -13.01 7.25
C ASP A 79 -12.56 -14.01 8.43
N PRO A 80 -12.93 -15.28 8.19
CA PRO A 80 -13.00 -16.30 9.21
C PRO A 80 -11.65 -16.96 9.53
N ALA A 81 -10.51 -16.44 9.01
CA ALA A 81 -9.17 -17.01 9.16
C ALA A 81 -9.00 -18.42 8.57
N ARG A 82 -9.71 -18.72 7.51
CA ARG A 82 -9.77 -20.08 6.94
C ARG A 82 -9.45 -20.14 5.44
N ILE A 83 -8.79 -19.12 4.91
CA ILE A 83 -8.51 -19.08 3.47
C ILE A 83 -7.61 -20.25 3.03
N PHE A 84 -6.64 -20.66 3.85
CA PHE A 84 -5.81 -21.84 3.53
C PHE A 84 -6.59 -23.16 3.52
N ASP A 85 -7.64 -23.27 4.34
CA ASP A 85 -8.44 -24.49 4.40
C ASP A 85 -9.44 -24.59 3.25
N CYS A 86 -9.92 -23.45 2.77
CA CYS A 86 -11.05 -23.33 1.85
C CYS A 86 -10.69 -22.66 0.52
N GLY A 87 -9.54 -22.01 0.45
CA GLY A 87 -9.09 -21.32 -0.74
C GLY A 87 -8.43 -22.26 -1.73
N SER A 88 -8.40 -21.84 -2.97
CA SER A 88 -7.64 -22.50 -4.02
C SER A 88 -6.42 -21.68 -4.40
N GLN A 89 -5.23 -22.24 -4.22
CA GLN A 89 -3.98 -21.59 -4.59
C GLN A 89 -3.91 -21.30 -6.11
N GLY A 90 -4.51 -22.15 -6.91
CA GLY A 90 -4.44 -22.01 -8.37
C GLY A 90 -5.40 -20.98 -8.93
N THR A 91 -6.57 -20.80 -8.30
CA THR A 91 -7.61 -19.86 -8.75
C THR A 91 -7.78 -18.65 -7.85
N CYS A 92 -7.11 -18.63 -6.69
CA CYS A 92 -7.24 -17.57 -5.69
C CYS A 92 -8.70 -17.30 -5.28
N THR A 93 -9.51 -18.34 -5.22
CA THR A 93 -10.94 -18.23 -4.90
C THR A 93 -11.25 -18.83 -3.54
N TRP A 94 -12.23 -18.24 -2.85
CA TRP A 94 -12.84 -18.78 -1.65
C TRP A 94 -13.90 -19.83 -2.02
N ASN A 95 -13.79 -21.07 -1.50
CA ASN A 95 -14.63 -22.19 -1.88
C ASN A 95 -15.36 -22.84 -0.69
N CYS A 96 -15.36 -22.23 0.48
CA CYS A 96 -16.09 -22.74 1.65
C CYS A 96 -17.55 -22.33 1.65
N SER A 97 -18.35 -22.93 0.82
CA SER A 97 -19.80 -22.74 0.92
C SER A 97 -20.38 -23.49 2.12
N GLY A 98 -21.11 -22.76 2.98
CA GLY A 98 -21.96 -23.33 4.02
C GLY A 98 -21.28 -23.71 5.35
N SER A 99 -19.95 -23.61 5.47
CA SER A 99 -19.24 -24.09 6.66
C SER A 99 -18.80 -23.01 7.63
N TYR A 100 -18.64 -21.77 7.14
CA TYR A 100 -18.19 -20.64 7.96
C TYR A 100 -19.19 -19.52 7.88
N VAL A 101 -19.85 -19.27 9.01
CA VAL A 101 -20.90 -18.24 9.17
C VAL A 101 -20.55 -17.35 10.36
N ASP A 102 -21.00 -16.11 10.31
CA ASP A 102 -20.92 -15.17 11.42
C ASP A 102 -21.96 -15.46 12.51
N ALA A 103 -21.98 -14.61 13.54
CA ALA A 103 -22.94 -14.73 14.65
C ALA A 103 -24.41 -14.65 14.24
N ASN A 104 -24.71 -14.10 13.06
CA ASN A 104 -26.05 -14.00 12.50
C ASN A 104 -26.38 -15.13 11.52
N GLY A 105 -25.48 -16.09 11.33
CA GLY A 105 -25.63 -17.18 10.38
C GLY A 105 -25.37 -16.78 8.93
N GLN A 106 -24.78 -15.60 8.66
CA GLN A 106 -24.40 -15.16 7.34
C GLN A 106 -23.03 -15.73 6.94
N GLN A 107 -22.92 -16.19 5.71
CA GLN A 107 -21.68 -16.78 5.20
C GLN A 107 -20.60 -15.72 5.00
N TYR A 108 -19.37 -16.02 5.43
CA TYR A 108 -18.21 -15.23 5.09
C TYR A 108 -17.86 -15.36 3.61
N ASN A 109 -17.39 -14.26 3.04
CA ASN A 109 -16.84 -14.19 1.70
C ASN A 109 -15.60 -13.30 1.69
N PRO A 110 -14.48 -13.74 2.30
CA PRO A 110 -13.27 -12.94 2.42
C PRO A 110 -12.64 -12.67 1.05
N ASP A 111 -11.93 -11.55 0.95
CA ASP A 111 -11.11 -11.27 -0.22
C ASP A 111 -9.76 -11.99 -0.08
N THR A 112 -9.56 -12.99 -0.92
CA THR A 112 -8.34 -13.81 -0.96
C THR A 112 -7.13 -13.11 -1.57
N HIS A 113 -7.27 -11.86 -2.02
CA HIS A 113 -6.20 -11.08 -2.67
C HIS A 113 -5.60 -10.01 -1.76
N LEU A 114 -6.15 -9.80 -0.57
CA LEU A 114 -5.64 -8.79 0.36
C LEU A 114 -4.28 -9.18 0.94
N PHE A 115 -3.34 -8.22 0.98
CA PHE A 115 -2.04 -8.45 1.61
C PHE A 115 -2.15 -8.81 3.09
N MET A 116 -3.17 -8.31 3.80
CA MET A 116 -3.35 -8.55 5.23
C MET A 116 -4.15 -9.82 5.56
N ALA A 117 -4.57 -10.58 4.58
CA ALA A 117 -5.19 -11.89 4.77
C ALA A 117 -4.13 -13.01 4.88
N TYR A 118 -4.44 -14.09 5.61
CA TYR A 118 -3.66 -15.32 5.51
C TYR A 118 -4.11 -16.11 4.30
N THR A 119 -3.61 -15.72 3.16
CA THR A 119 -3.87 -16.33 1.87
C THR A 119 -2.57 -16.84 1.22
N PHE A 120 -2.71 -17.50 0.09
CA PHE A 120 -1.55 -17.96 -0.69
C PHE A 120 -0.78 -16.75 -1.23
N PRO A 121 0.56 -16.70 -1.06
CA PRO A 121 1.36 -15.53 -1.45
C PRO A 121 1.21 -15.10 -2.91
N ASN A 122 0.97 -16.03 -3.82
CA ASN A 122 0.73 -15.74 -5.24
C ASN A 122 -0.65 -15.10 -5.51
N CYS A 123 -1.55 -15.11 -4.54
CA CYS A 123 -2.88 -14.51 -4.65
C CYS A 123 -2.90 -13.06 -4.16
N MET A 124 -2.05 -12.70 -3.21
CA MET A 124 -1.97 -11.35 -2.64
C MET A 124 -1.60 -10.32 -3.72
N ASN A 125 -2.32 -9.21 -3.81
CA ASN A 125 -2.02 -8.17 -4.80
C ASN A 125 -2.42 -6.74 -4.42
N HIS A 126 -3.18 -6.52 -3.33
CA HIS A 126 -3.63 -5.17 -2.99
C HIS A 126 -3.95 -4.96 -1.51
N HIS A 127 -4.08 -3.68 -1.15
CA HIS A 127 -4.75 -3.17 0.04
C HIS A 127 -6.05 -2.48 -0.35
N THR A 128 -7.04 -2.44 0.56
CA THR A 128 -8.24 -1.62 0.35
C THR A 128 -7.94 -0.13 0.52
N GLN A 129 -8.85 0.74 0.07
CA GLN A 129 -8.71 2.18 0.27
C GLN A 129 -8.72 2.56 1.77
N GLY A 130 -9.52 1.88 2.58
CA GLY A 130 -9.56 2.05 4.03
C GLY A 130 -8.24 1.64 4.69
N GLN A 131 -7.65 0.53 4.27
CA GLN A 131 -6.31 0.12 4.72
C GLN A 131 -5.25 1.16 4.35
N VAL A 132 -5.26 1.67 3.13
CA VAL A 132 -4.34 2.75 2.72
C VAL A 132 -4.54 4.01 3.56
N SER A 133 -5.78 4.42 3.80
CA SER A 133 -6.10 5.59 4.63
C SER A 133 -5.61 5.42 6.07
N ARG A 134 -5.75 4.21 6.64
CA ARG A 134 -5.24 3.89 7.97
C ARG A 134 -3.71 3.93 8.02
N MET A 135 -3.02 3.37 7.02
CA MET A 135 -1.55 3.44 6.93
C MET A 135 -1.06 4.89 6.89
N LEU A 136 -1.66 5.74 6.06
CA LEU A 136 -1.32 7.16 5.98
C LEU A 136 -1.58 7.89 7.30
N SER A 137 -2.69 7.60 7.98
CA SER A 137 -2.99 8.15 9.30
C SER A 137 -1.96 7.70 10.34
N THR A 138 -1.54 6.45 10.31
CA THR A 138 -0.49 5.91 11.21
C THR A 138 0.84 6.65 11.01
N ILE A 139 1.25 6.87 9.76
CA ILE A 139 2.45 7.64 9.44
C ILE A 139 2.34 9.06 9.99
N ALA A 140 1.23 9.74 9.74
CA ALA A 140 1.03 11.13 10.15
C ALA A 140 1.03 11.31 11.68
N ASN A 141 0.53 10.32 12.43
CA ASN A 141 0.40 10.40 13.90
C ASN A 141 1.55 9.75 14.68
N SER A 142 2.45 9.03 14.02
CA SER A 142 3.61 8.41 14.66
C SER A 142 4.83 9.31 14.51
N SER A 143 5.36 9.83 15.63
CA SER A 143 6.59 10.62 15.61
C SER A 143 7.81 9.87 15.07
N LEU A 144 7.83 8.55 15.20
CA LEU A 144 8.91 7.70 14.67
C LEU A 144 8.77 7.51 13.16
N LEU A 145 7.56 7.22 12.68
CA LEU A 145 7.32 6.98 11.26
C LEU A 145 7.32 8.28 10.45
N SER A 146 6.79 9.38 11.00
CA SER A 146 6.80 10.68 10.31
C SER A 146 8.21 11.19 10.03
N ASN A 147 9.19 10.82 10.86
CA ASN A 147 10.59 11.16 10.64
C ASN A 147 11.26 10.31 9.53
N THR A 148 10.66 9.19 9.14
CA THR A 148 11.15 8.34 8.04
C THR A 148 10.59 8.76 6.68
N VAL A 149 9.49 9.52 6.70
CA VAL A 149 8.88 10.05 5.48
C VAL A 149 9.51 11.40 5.18
N ILE A 150 10.25 11.50 4.09
CA ILE A 150 10.72 12.79 3.60
C ILE A 150 9.47 13.61 3.28
N PRO A 151 9.26 14.77 3.95
CA PRO A 151 8.12 15.61 3.62
C PRO A 151 8.14 15.93 2.14
N CYS A 152 7.01 15.72 1.47
CA CYS A 152 6.88 16.09 0.08
C CYS A 152 7.15 17.58 -0.09
N GLN A 153 8.35 17.94 -0.49
CA GLN A 153 8.71 19.32 -0.76
C GLN A 153 8.42 19.65 -2.22
N THR A 154 8.03 20.88 -2.45
CA THR A 154 7.89 21.41 -3.80
C THR A 154 9.22 22.01 -4.25
N ARG A 155 9.83 21.44 -5.27
CA ARG A 155 10.97 22.04 -5.95
C ARG A 155 10.48 23.14 -6.87
N THR A 156 10.94 24.36 -6.66
CA THR A 156 10.63 25.49 -7.55
C THR A 156 11.84 25.79 -8.43
N ILE A 157 11.63 25.83 -9.72
CA ILE A 157 12.61 26.15 -10.75
C ILE A 157 12.07 27.39 -11.47
N SER A 158 12.85 28.46 -11.53
CA SER A 158 12.41 29.69 -12.19
C SER A 158 13.56 30.34 -12.93
N ASN A 159 13.24 30.90 -14.10
CA ASN A 159 14.18 31.58 -14.97
C ASN A 159 15.40 30.70 -15.39
N GLU A 160 15.16 29.39 -15.53
CA GLU A 160 16.20 28.42 -15.90
C GLU A 160 16.25 28.24 -17.41
N VAL A 161 17.47 28.11 -17.93
CA VAL A 161 17.74 27.77 -19.34
C VAL A 161 18.39 26.39 -19.38
N PHE A 162 17.63 25.38 -19.74
CA PHE A 162 18.12 24.01 -19.87
C PHE A 162 18.83 23.85 -21.22
N SER A 163 20.14 23.93 -21.21
CA SER A 163 21.00 23.81 -22.40
C SER A 163 21.65 22.42 -22.55
N ASN A 164 21.39 21.51 -21.61
CA ASN A 164 21.82 20.10 -21.62
C ASN A 164 20.66 19.19 -21.28
N SER A 165 20.72 17.96 -21.75
CA SER A 165 19.73 16.95 -21.40
C SER A 165 19.80 16.59 -19.91
N ILE A 166 18.67 16.58 -19.21
CA ILE A 166 18.59 16.37 -17.77
C ILE A 166 17.31 15.61 -17.38
N LEU A 167 17.43 14.78 -16.36
CA LEU A 167 16.28 14.24 -15.61
C LEU A 167 16.12 15.05 -14.32
N ILE A 168 14.94 15.58 -14.08
CA ILE A 168 14.57 16.31 -12.87
C ILE A 168 13.56 15.45 -12.12
N THR A 169 13.93 14.99 -10.94
CA THR A 169 13.05 14.20 -10.07
C THR A 169 12.79 14.95 -8.78
N ASP A 170 11.54 14.95 -8.33
CA ASP A 170 11.18 15.46 -7.01
C ASP A 170 9.76 15.02 -6.64
N CYS A 171 9.34 15.37 -5.46
CA CYS A 171 8.00 15.04 -4.96
C CYS A 171 6.93 15.86 -5.71
N LYS A 172 7.12 17.16 -5.83
CA LYS A 172 6.31 18.09 -6.61
C LYS A 172 7.22 19.13 -7.26
N ILE A 173 6.96 19.48 -8.51
CA ILE A 173 7.83 20.39 -9.25
C ILE A 173 6.97 21.54 -9.79
N ASN A 174 7.40 22.77 -9.48
CA ASN A 174 6.87 23.98 -10.10
C ASN A 174 7.95 24.61 -10.97
N ILE A 175 7.64 24.87 -12.23
CA ILE A 175 8.55 25.52 -13.17
C ILE A 175 7.90 26.79 -13.68
N SER A 176 8.68 27.87 -13.76
CA SER A 176 8.21 29.14 -14.30
C SER A 176 9.29 29.86 -15.09
N ASN A 177 8.87 30.60 -16.14
CA ASN A 177 9.72 31.47 -16.93
C ASN A 177 11.04 30.82 -17.40
N SER A 178 10.96 29.57 -17.85
CA SER A 178 12.13 28.74 -18.19
C SER A 178 12.11 28.29 -19.63
N SER A 179 13.25 27.87 -20.17
CA SER A 179 13.33 27.42 -21.57
C SER A 179 14.22 26.18 -21.71
N ILE A 180 13.96 25.38 -22.74
CA ILE A 180 14.77 24.25 -23.16
C ILE A 180 15.35 24.58 -24.53
N VAL A 181 16.66 24.56 -24.64
CA VAL A 181 17.39 25.02 -25.83
C VAL A 181 18.45 24.00 -26.27
N ASN A 182 19.09 24.25 -27.40
CA ASN A 182 20.27 23.52 -27.89
C ASN A 182 20.02 22.01 -28.12
N ASN A 183 18.88 21.63 -28.63
CA ASN A 183 18.49 20.22 -28.84
C ASN A 183 18.56 19.38 -27.55
N SER A 184 18.31 20.00 -26.41
CA SER A 184 18.31 19.33 -25.12
C SER A 184 17.01 18.59 -24.88
N SER A 185 17.09 17.51 -24.09
CA SER A 185 15.94 16.73 -23.62
C SER A 185 15.79 16.91 -22.12
N VAL A 186 14.66 17.41 -21.67
CA VAL A 186 14.33 17.55 -20.25
C VAL A 186 13.21 16.56 -19.93
N VAL A 187 13.47 15.68 -18.98
CA VAL A 187 12.48 14.77 -18.41
C VAL A 187 12.18 15.22 -16.99
N ILE A 188 10.91 15.42 -16.68
CA ILE A 188 10.42 15.77 -15.34
C ILE A 188 9.59 14.62 -14.82
N ASP A 189 10.04 14.05 -13.71
CA ASP A 189 9.38 12.94 -13.03
C ASP A 189 9.01 13.38 -11.61
N ALA A 190 7.72 13.66 -11.39
CA ALA A 190 7.22 14.20 -10.12
C ALA A 190 6.09 13.34 -9.58
N ILE A 191 6.29 12.78 -8.36
CA ILE A 191 5.34 11.85 -7.70
C ILE A 191 3.92 12.42 -7.61
N TYR A 192 3.78 13.71 -7.28
CA TYR A 192 2.49 14.38 -7.10
C TYR A 192 2.19 15.44 -8.17
N GLY A 193 2.99 15.45 -9.24
CA GLY A 193 2.73 16.25 -10.43
C GLY A 193 3.63 17.48 -10.60
N THR A 194 3.60 17.95 -11.82
CA THR A 194 4.37 19.12 -12.29
C THR A 194 3.42 20.25 -12.65
N THR A 195 3.74 21.47 -12.22
CA THR A 195 3.02 22.68 -12.62
C THR A 195 3.96 23.59 -13.40
N ILE A 196 3.55 24.01 -14.58
CA ILE A 196 4.27 24.98 -15.39
C ILE A 196 3.49 26.29 -15.38
N ASN A 197 4.09 27.35 -14.89
CA ASN A 197 3.48 28.68 -14.77
C ASN A 197 4.29 29.73 -15.57
N GLY A 198 3.62 30.70 -16.11
CA GLY A 198 4.26 31.78 -16.88
C GLY A 198 4.80 31.32 -18.24
N LEU A 199 5.80 32.02 -18.74
CA LEU A 199 6.38 31.72 -20.05
C LEU A 199 7.27 30.46 -19.95
N PHE A 200 7.01 29.46 -20.78
CA PHE A 200 7.86 28.30 -20.94
C PHE A 200 8.06 27.97 -22.40
N GLU A 201 9.31 27.90 -22.85
CA GLU A 201 9.64 27.71 -24.25
C GLU A 201 10.44 26.43 -24.46
N VAL A 202 10.07 25.68 -25.46
CA VAL A 202 10.86 24.54 -25.97
C VAL A 202 11.27 24.85 -27.38
N THR A 203 12.56 25.12 -27.59
CA THR A 203 13.06 25.50 -28.93
C THR A 203 13.11 24.29 -29.86
N LEU A 204 13.08 24.57 -31.17
CA LEU A 204 13.10 23.53 -32.19
C LEU A 204 14.27 22.54 -31.97
N GLY A 205 13.97 21.25 -32.02
CA GLY A 205 14.94 20.19 -31.78
C GLY A 205 15.09 19.78 -30.30
N SER A 206 14.56 20.58 -29.36
CA SER A 206 14.51 20.23 -27.92
C SER A 206 13.22 19.52 -27.56
N THR A 207 13.22 18.78 -26.44
CA THR A 207 12.07 18.01 -25.96
C THR A 207 11.80 18.22 -24.49
N LEU A 208 10.54 18.16 -24.10
CA LEU A 208 10.05 18.07 -22.74
C LEU A 208 9.19 16.81 -22.59
N GLU A 209 9.49 15.98 -21.60
CA GLU A 209 8.67 14.85 -21.18
C GLU A 209 8.27 15.03 -19.70
N ILE A 210 6.99 14.88 -19.38
CA ILE A 210 6.47 14.92 -18.00
C ILE A 210 5.87 13.54 -17.69
N LYS A 211 6.31 12.93 -16.57
CA LYS A 211 5.87 11.62 -16.07
C LYS A 211 5.10 11.78 -14.76
#